data_591f51656508ecb679917b398fbeb101
#
_entry.id   591f51656508ecb679917b398fbeb101
#
_cell.length_a   1.000
_cell.length_b   1.000
_cell.length_c   1.000
_cell.angle_alpha   90.00
_cell.angle_beta   90.00
_cell.angle_gamma   90.00
#
_symmetry.space_group_name_H-M   'P 1'
#
loop_
_entity.id
_entity.type
_entity.pdbx_description
1 polymer ?
#
loop_
_entity_poly.entity_id
_entity_poly.type
_entity_poly.pdbx_seq_one_letter_code
_entity_poly.pdbx_strand_id
1 'polypeptide(L)'
;MRNDPALAPAHIFIQPNEERFKDTYRRWQGIPSIEVTSHGRIFVNFYSGQDAEVGGNIMILCISDDQGKTFRSCAAVVEHPDPSCRIYDPNLWIDPLGRLWMTYAQARGFNDGRSGVWAAICEQPDADVPQWSA
;
A
#
# COMPACT_ATOMS: atom_id res chain seq x y z
N MET A 1 -3.99 16.87 -23.07
CA MET A 1 -4.25 16.09 -21.85
C MET A 1 -3.72 16.86 -20.67
N ARG A 2 -4.55 17.10 -19.69
CA ARG A 2 -4.10 17.78 -18.47
C ARG A 2 -3.20 16.83 -17.71
N ASN A 3 -2.04 17.31 -17.28
CA ASN A 3 -1.21 16.61 -16.30
C ASN A 3 -1.92 16.63 -14.96
N ASP A 4 -2.85 15.68 -14.76
CA ASP A 4 -3.49 15.52 -13.47
C ASP A 4 -2.52 14.75 -12.58
N PRO A 5 -2.07 15.32 -11.44
CA PRO A 5 -1.15 14.62 -10.54
C PRO A 5 -1.69 13.25 -10.08
N ALA A 6 -3.00 13.10 -9.96
CA ALA A 6 -3.59 11.81 -9.56
C ALA A 6 -3.34 10.69 -10.58
N LEU A 7 -2.99 11.02 -11.82
CA LEU A 7 -2.65 10.06 -12.87
C LEU A 7 -1.14 9.77 -12.94
N ALA A 8 -0.33 10.45 -12.16
CA ALA A 8 1.09 10.14 -12.04
C ALA A 8 1.30 8.90 -11.13
N PRO A 9 2.30 8.06 -11.41
CA PRO A 9 2.56 6.90 -10.59
C PRO A 9 3.01 7.31 -9.17
N ALA A 10 2.51 6.59 -8.18
CA ALA A 10 3.00 6.70 -6.81
C ALA A 10 4.39 6.04 -6.68
N HIS A 11 5.11 6.41 -5.64
CA HIS A 11 6.36 5.76 -5.26
C HIS A 11 6.06 4.52 -4.42
N ILE A 12 6.76 3.43 -4.70
CA ILE A 12 6.74 2.21 -3.88
C ILE A 12 8.09 2.10 -3.18
N PHE A 13 8.08 2.25 -1.86
CA PHE A 13 9.27 2.11 -1.03
C PHE A 13 9.30 0.69 -0.44
N ILE A 14 10.43 0.02 -0.57
CA ILE A 14 10.64 -1.32 -0.02
C ILE A 14 11.40 -1.18 1.30
N GLN A 15 10.81 -1.69 2.40
CA GLN A 15 11.38 -1.60 3.76
C GLN A 15 11.90 -0.20 4.09
N PRO A 16 11.12 0.86 3.90
CA PRO A 16 11.57 2.21 4.20
C PRO A 16 11.81 2.38 5.70
N ASN A 17 12.75 3.27 6.03
CA ASN A 17 13.15 3.52 7.42
C ASN A 17 12.86 4.97 7.87
N GLU A 18 12.10 5.71 7.11
CA GLU A 18 11.73 7.08 7.43
C GLU A 18 10.74 7.12 8.60
N GLU A 19 10.99 8.03 9.54
CA GLU A 19 10.16 8.23 10.72
C GLU A 19 8.68 8.50 10.37
N ARG A 20 8.44 9.23 9.27
CA ARG A 20 7.09 9.59 8.83
C ARG A 20 6.19 8.41 8.50
N PHE A 21 6.76 7.22 8.26
CA PHE A 21 5.99 6.01 7.97
C PHE A 21 5.70 5.18 9.23
N LYS A 22 6.33 5.48 10.34
CA LYS A 22 6.13 4.74 11.59
C LYS A 22 4.76 5.03 12.19
N ASP A 23 4.26 4.09 12.95
CA ASP A 23 2.96 4.16 13.61
C ASP A 23 2.82 5.35 14.57
N THR A 24 3.93 5.81 15.15
CA THR A 24 3.95 6.99 16.01
C THR A 24 3.55 8.28 15.28
N TYR A 25 3.68 8.32 13.95
CA TYR A 25 3.29 9.46 13.11
C TYR A 25 1.93 9.29 12.44
N ARG A 26 1.30 8.12 12.57
CA ARG A 26 0.04 7.79 11.92
C ARG A 26 -1.04 7.58 12.98
N ARG A 27 -2.03 8.44 12.99
CA ARG A 27 -3.11 8.41 13.97
C ARG A 27 -4.41 7.86 13.42
N TRP A 28 -4.51 7.74 12.09
CA TRP A 28 -5.68 7.28 11.41
C TRP A 28 -5.31 6.17 10.42
N GLN A 29 -6.20 5.18 10.29
CA GLN A 29 -6.04 4.10 9.33
C GLN A 29 -7.41 3.54 8.95
N GLY A 30 -7.50 2.97 7.77
CA GLY A 30 -8.75 2.43 7.27
C GLY A 30 -8.59 1.35 6.22
N ILE A 31 -9.67 0.64 6.01
CA ILE A 31 -9.91 -0.36 4.97
C ILE A 31 -8.75 -1.34 4.79
N PRO A 32 -8.61 -2.31 5.71
CA PRO A 32 -7.57 -3.34 5.58
C PRO A 32 -7.96 -4.40 4.57
N SER A 33 -6.94 -5.01 3.99
CA SER A 33 -7.04 -6.22 3.17
C SER A 33 -6.00 -7.23 3.64
N ILE A 34 -6.26 -8.50 3.41
CA ILE A 34 -5.40 -9.60 3.83
C ILE A 34 -5.29 -10.63 2.70
N GLU A 35 -4.10 -11.20 2.56
CA GLU A 35 -3.87 -12.35 1.71
C GLU A 35 -2.83 -13.27 2.36
N VAL A 36 -2.93 -14.58 2.08
CA VAL A 36 -2.05 -15.59 2.66
C VAL A 36 -1.44 -16.41 1.53
N THR A 37 -0.12 -16.54 1.52
CA THR A 37 0.57 -17.36 0.54
C THR A 37 0.37 -18.86 0.83
N SER A 38 0.65 -19.71 -0.16
CA SER A 38 0.62 -21.15 0.03
C SER A 38 1.59 -21.68 1.09
N HIS A 39 2.63 -20.89 1.40
CA HIS A 39 3.60 -21.19 2.46
C HIS A 39 3.19 -20.65 3.83
N GLY A 40 2.06 -19.97 3.92
CA GLY A 40 1.53 -19.45 5.19
C GLY A 40 1.95 -18.04 5.56
N ARG A 41 2.69 -17.32 4.69
CA ARG A 41 3.01 -15.92 4.94
C ARG A 41 1.74 -15.08 4.81
N ILE A 42 1.50 -14.21 5.77
CA ILE A 42 0.34 -13.32 5.78
C ILE A 42 0.79 -11.92 5.36
N PHE A 43 0.09 -11.37 4.38
CA PHE A 43 0.19 -9.97 3.98
C PHE A 43 -1.05 -9.22 4.41
N VAL A 44 -0.86 -8.06 5.02
CA VAL A 44 -1.94 -7.15 5.38
C VAL A 44 -1.58 -5.77 4.84
N ASN A 45 -2.50 -5.12 4.17
CA ASN A 45 -2.33 -3.73 3.80
C ASN A 45 -3.51 -2.89 4.29
N PHE A 46 -3.27 -1.61 4.44
CA PHE A 46 -4.27 -0.61 4.80
C PHE A 46 -3.73 0.76 4.38
N TYR A 47 -4.60 1.75 4.29
CA TYR A 47 -4.11 3.10 4.10
C TYR A 47 -4.19 3.89 5.40
N SER A 48 -3.32 4.88 5.53
CA SER A 48 -3.07 5.52 6.81
C SER A 48 -2.61 6.96 6.63
N GLY A 49 -2.75 7.74 7.66
CA GLY A 49 -2.35 9.13 7.68
C GLY A 49 -2.35 9.71 9.09
N GLN A 50 -2.22 11.03 9.20
CA GLN A 50 -2.10 11.65 10.51
C GLN A 50 -3.41 11.66 11.28
N ASP A 51 -4.46 12.27 10.75
CA ASP A 51 -5.67 12.50 11.53
C ASP A 51 -6.95 12.04 10.85
N ALA A 52 -6.96 11.93 9.54
CA ALA A 52 -8.18 11.66 8.79
C ALA A 52 -7.88 11.13 7.38
N GLU A 53 -8.93 10.85 6.66
CA GLU A 53 -8.91 10.50 5.25
C GLU A 53 -8.76 11.76 4.41
N VAL A 54 -7.53 12.15 4.13
CA VAL A 54 -7.17 13.39 3.45
C VAL A 54 -5.98 13.19 2.49
N GLY A 55 -5.66 14.22 1.72
CA GLY A 55 -4.42 14.24 0.92
C GLY A 55 -3.21 13.91 1.79
N GLY A 56 -2.24 13.21 1.18
CA GLY A 56 -1.07 12.71 1.89
C GLY A 56 -1.23 11.34 2.56
N ASN A 57 -2.41 10.74 2.53
CA ASN A 57 -2.57 9.36 2.99
C ASN A 57 -1.73 8.42 2.13
N ILE A 58 -1.15 7.41 2.80
CA ILE A 58 -0.25 6.42 2.22
C ILE A 58 -0.81 5.01 2.43
N MET A 59 -0.36 4.05 1.63
CA MET A 59 -0.65 2.64 1.87
C MET A 59 0.52 1.99 2.58
N ILE A 60 0.22 1.20 3.60
CA ILE A 60 1.18 0.42 4.38
C ILE A 60 0.96 -1.06 4.11
N LEU A 61 2.02 -1.78 3.83
CA LEU A 61 2.02 -3.24 3.71
C LEU A 61 2.80 -3.85 4.87
N CYS A 62 2.20 -4.82 5.54
CA CYS A 62 2.80 -5.56 6.65
C CYS A 62 2.88 -7.05 6.30
N ILE A 63 3.88 -7.74 6.86
CA ILE A 63 4.10 -9.17 6.65
C ILE A 63 4.21 -9.88 8.01
N SER A 64 3.55 -11.04 8.12
CA SER A 64 3.73 -11.97 9.25
C SER A 64 4.20 -13.33 8.73
N ASP A 65 5.24 -13.86 9.37
CA ASP A 65 5.77 -15.19 9.12
C ASP A 65 5.53 -16.17 10.29
N ASP A 66 4.73 -15.75 11.28
CA ASP A 66 4.48 -16.50 12.52
C ASP A 66 2.97 -16.67 12.81
N GLN A 67 2.18 -16.82 11.75
CA GLN A 67 0.73 -17.01 11.84
C GLN A 67 -0.02 -15.81 12.47
N GLY A 68 0.47 -14.60 12.21
CA GLY A 68 -0.17 -13.38 12.67
C GLY A 68 0.16 -12.97 14.11
N LYS A 69 1.12 -13.65 14.75
CA LYS A 69 1.53 -13.27 16.13
C LYS A 69 2.31 -11.98 16.13
N THR A 70 3.19 -11.78 15.15
CA THR A 70 3.93 -10.54 14.94
C THR A 70 3.93 -10.15 13.48
N PHE A 71 4.06 -8.84 13.21
CA PHE A 71 4.11 -8.29 11.86
C PHE A 71 5.33 -7.40 11.69
N ARG A 72 6.00 -7.55 10.55
CA ARG A 72 6.95 -6.56 10.08
C ARG A 72 6.16 -5.40 9.49
N SER A 73 6.16 -4.26 10.15
CA SER A 73 5.53 -3.04 9.66
C SER A 73 6.34 -2.46 8.51
N CYS A 74 5.67 -1.80 7.58
CA CYS A 74 6.31 -1.11 6.46
C CYS A 74 7.22 -2.03 5.64
N ALA A 75 6.76 -3.26 5.35
CA ALA A 75 7.42 -4.12 4.37
C ALA A 75 7.43 -3.46 2.99
N ALA A 76 6.39 -2.69 2.68
CA ALA A 76 6.36 -1.72 1.59
C ALA A 76 5.45 -0.56 1.98
N VAL A 77 5.69 0.59 1.37
CA VAL A 77 4.86 1.79 1.51
C VAL A 77 4.62 2.37 0.13
N VAL A 78 3.37 2.72 -0.17
CA VAL A 78 3.02 3.45 -1.38
C VAL A 78 2.66 4.87 -0.99
N GLU A 79 3.38 5.84 -1.57
CA GLU A 79 3.19 7.25 -1.30
C GLU A 79 3.15 8.03 -2.61
N HIS A 80 2.16 8.88 -2.76
CA HIS A 80 2.12 9.77 -3.93
C HIS A 80 3.09 10.93 -3.74
N PRO A 81 3.87 11.30 -4.77
CA PRO A 81 4.83 12.41 -4.65
C PRO A 81 4.17 13.78 -4.45
N ASP A 82 2.93 13.95 -4.91
CA ASP A 82 2.16 15.17 -4.68
C ASP A 82 1.37 15.02 -3.36
N PRO A 83 1.64 15.86 -2.34
CA PRO A 83 0.98 15.75 -1.04
C PRO A 83 -0.51 16.10 -1.07
N SER A 84 -1.02 16.66 -2.16
CA SER A 84 -2.46 16.86 -2.34
C SER A 84 -3.19 15.59 -2.76
N CYS A 85 -2.45 14.58 -3.23
CA CYS A 85 -2.99 13.28 -3.58
C CYS A 85 -2.98 12.33 -2.39
N ARG A 86 -3.87 11.38 -2.41
CA ARG A 86 -3.96 10.32 -1.40
C ARG A 86 -3.98 8.94 -2.04
N ILE A 87 -3.46 7.97 -1.33
CA ILE A 87 -3.60 6.54 -1.64
C ILE A 87 -4.68 5.99 -0.71
N TYR A 88 -5.60 5.16 -1.24
CA TYR A 88 -6.71 4.63 -0.46
C TYR A 88 -7.24 3.34 -1.05
N ASP A 89 -8.13 2.68 -0.31
CA ASP A 89 -8.81 1.44 -0.67
C ASP A 89 -7.87 0.38 -1.24
N PRO A 90 -6.81 -0.01 -0.51
CA PRO A 90 -5.89 -1.03 -1.00
C PRO A 90 -6.51 -2.41 -0.94
N ASN A 91 -6.12 -3.28 -1.87
CA ASN A 91 -6.48 -4.68 -1.88
C ASN A 91 -5.26 -5.55 -2.18
N LEU A 92 -5.32 -6.79 -1.72
CA LEU A 92 -4.34 -7.83 -2.02
C LEU A 92 -5.04 -9.02 -2.66
N TRP A 93 -4.38 -9.65 -3.63
CA TRP A 93 -4.89 -10.84 -4.29
C TRP A 93 -3.73 -11.67 -4.83
N ILE A 94 -3.73 -12.97 -4.50
CA ILE A 94 -2.79 -13.92 -5.09
C ILE A 94 -3.47 -14.55 -6.31
N ASP A 95 -2.82 -14.42 -7.45
CA ASP A 95 -3.34 -14.94 -8.71
C ASP A 95 -3.05 -16.45 -8.85
N PRO A 96 -3.65 -17.12 -9.85
CA PRO A 96 -3.43 -18.55 -10.07
C PRO A 96 -1.98 -18.94 -10.36
N LEU A 97 -1.11 -18.00 -10.71
CA LEU A 97 0.31 -18.22 -10.93
C LEU A 97 1.14 -18.02 -9.66
N GLY A 98 0.50 -17.72 -8.52
CA GLY A 98 1.18 -17.50 -7.25
C GLY A 98 1.80 -16.12 -7.07
N ARG A 99 1.49 -15.16 -7.94
CA ARG A 99 1.94 -13.77 -7.83
C ARG A 99 1.00 -13.00 -6.92
N LEU A 100 1.55 -12.13 -6.11
CA LEU A 100 0.75 -11.25 -5.25
C LEU A 100 0.54 -9.90 -5.95
N TRP A 101 -0.72 -9.55 -6.13
CA TRP A 101 -1.15 -8.26 -6.65
C TRP A 101 -1.55 -7.37 -5.50
N MET A 102 -1.15 -6.13 -5.58
CA MET A 102 -1.57 -5.06 -4.71
C MET A 102 -2.26 -4.02 -5.58
N THR A 103 -3.53 -3.73 -5.31
CA THR A 103 -4.24 -2.66 -5.98
C THR A 103 -4.54 -1.55 -4.99
N TYR A 104 -4.57 -0.33 -5.46
CA TYR A 104 -4.92 0.83 -4.66
C TYR A 104 -5.49 1.92 -5.54
N ALA A 105 -6.34 2.74 -4.97
CA ALA A 105 -6.82 3.95 -5.63
C ALA A 105 -5.93 5.14 -5.27
N GLN A 106 -5.82 6.08 -6.18
CA GLN A 106 -5.23 7.38 -5.88
C GLN A 106 -6.10 8.50 -6.43
N ALA A 107 -6.22 9.57 -5.70
CA ALA A 107 -7.05 10.72 -6.03
C ALA A 107 -6.44 12.00 -5.49
N ARG A 108 -6.81 13.11 -6.13
CA ARG A 108 -6.53 14.46 -5.66
C ARG A 108 -7.80 15.02 -5.03
N GLY A 109 -8.13 14.80 -3.88
CA GLY A 109 -9.35 15.25 -3.23
C GLY A 109 -10.35 14.13 -3.00
N PHE A 110 -11.56 14.50 -2.70
CA PHE A 110 -12.61 13.59 -2.29
C PHE A 110 -13.76 13.62 -3.32
N ASN A 111 -14.01 12.49 -3.97
CA ASN A 111 -15.16 12.29 -4.86
C ASN A 111 -15.28 13.36 -5.96
N ASP A 112 -14.18 13.84 -6.48
CA ASP A 112 -14.13 14.88 -7.50
C ASP A 112 -14.02 14.32 -8.94
N GLY A 113 -14.11 12.99 -9.09
CA GLY A 113 -13.98 12.31 -10.37
C GLY A 113 -12.55 12.23 -10.90
N ARG A 114 -11.55 12.62 -10.11
CA ARG A 114 -10.14 12.60 -10.49
C ARG A 114 -9.42 11.51 -9.73
N SER A 115 -9.79 10.29 -10.00
CA SER A 115 -9.22 9.12 -9.36
C SER A 115 -8.94 8.03 -10.38
N GLY A 116 -8.04 7.13 -10.02
CA GLY A 116 -7.73 5.94 -10.79
C GLY A 116 -7.35 4.81 -9.87
N VAL A 117 -7.38 3.59 -10.41
CA VAL A 117 -6.90 2.39 -9.72
C VAL A 117 -5.57 1.98 -10.32
N TRP A 118 -4.62 1.69 -9.46
CA TRP A 118 -3.27 1.29 -9.82
C TRP A 118 -3.00 -0.11 -9.28
N ALA A 119 -2.08 -0.81 -9.92
CA ALA A 119 -1.67 -2.14 -9.48
C ALA A 119 -0.15 -2.25 -9.45
N ALA A 120 0.34 -3.00 -8.48
CA ALA A 120 1.72 -3.45 -8.42
C ALA A 120 1.75 -4.96 -8.22
N ILE A 121 2.77 -5.62 -8.75
CA ILE A 121 2.89 -7.08 -8.73
C ILE A 121 4.18 -7.48 -8.02
N CYS A 122 4.06 -8.46 -7.14
CA CYS A 122 5.18 -9.16 -6.54
C CYS A 122 5.23 -10.58 -7.11
N GLU A 123 6.28 -10.86 -7.89
CA GLU A 123 6.45 -12.18 -8.54
C GLU A 123 6.79 -13.28 -7.53
N GLN A 124 7.45 -12.93 -6.43
CA GLN A 124 7.90 -13.87 -5.41
C GLN A 124 7.50 -13.39 -4.02
N PRO A 125 6.21 -13.56 -3.64
CA PRO A 125 5.74 -13.05 -2.35
C PRO A 125 6.38 -13.75 -1.13
N ASP A 126 6.93 -14.95 -1.30
CA ASP A 126 7.62 -15.67 -0.22
C ASP A 126 9.12 -15.38 -0.15
N ALA A 127 9.65 -14.46 -0.95
CA ALA A 127 11.04 -14.01 -0.84
C ALA A 127 11.29 -13.30 0.51
N ASP A 128 12.54 -13.30 0.96
CA ASP A 128 12.91 -12.61 2.22
C ASP A 128 12.52 -11.13 2.18
N VAL A 129 12.79 -10.49 1.05
CA VAL A 129 12.42 -9.09 0.78
C VAL A 129 11.62 -9.04 -0.51
N PRO A 130 10.29 -9.16 -0.44
CA PRO A 130 9.46 -9.09 -1.62
C PRO A 130 9.62 -7.77 -2.37
N GLN A 131 9.77 -7.86 -3.70
CA GLN A 131 9.93 -6.71 -4.59
C GLN A 131 8.64 -6.50 -5.38
N TRP A 132 8.36 -5.27 -5.70
CA TRP A 132 7.13 -4.87 -6.37
C TRP A 132 7.43 -4.08 -7.63
N SER A 133 6.73 -4.40 -8.71
CA SER A 133 6.74 -3.66 -9.97
C SER A 133 5.36 -3.11 -10.27
N ALA A 134 5.29 -1.86 -10.61
CA ALA A 134 4.04 -1.20 -11.01
C ALA A 134 3.85 -1.28 -12.52
#